data_80c6ac3504d44737b29a2a0d70a45d04
#
_entry.id   80c6ac3504d44737b29a2a0d70a45d04
#
_cell.length_a   1.000
_cell.length_b   1.000
_cell.length_c   1.000
_cell.angle_alpha   90.00
_cell.angle_beta   90.00
_cell.angle_gamma   90.00
#
_symmetry.space_group_name_H-M   'P 1'
#
loop_
_entity.id
_entity.type
_entity.pdbx_description
1 polymer ?
#
loop_
_entity_poly.entity_id
_entity_poly.type
_entity_poly.pdbx_seq_one_letter_code
_entity_poly.pdbx_strand_id
1 'polypeptide(L)'
;MAKKGFSELINSESLVLVDFFAEWCGPCKMMKPILEDFKHKVGEKVKIYKIDIDKNNAISNQYNIQSVPTLILFKDGKQVWRESGVPTVHQLLQIIARV
;
A
#
# COMPACT_ATOMS: atom_id res chain seq x y z
N MET A 1 23.84 -9.04 -1.13
CA MET A 1 23.32 -7.78 -0.59
C MET A 1 22.01 -8.03 0.15
N ALA A 2 21.90 -7.48 1.34
CA ALA A 2 20.68 -7.64 2.11
C ALA A 2 19.52 -6.87 1.48
N LYS A 3 18.35 -7.49 1.49
CA LYS A 3 17.13 -6.79 1.07
C LYS A 3 16.78 -5.74 2.10
N LYS A 4 16.19 -4.66 1.65
CA LYS A 4 15.62 -3.68 2.57
C LYS A 4 14.51 -4.34 3.36
N GLY A 5 14.51 -4.16 4.66
CA GLY A 5 13.43 -4.60 5.50
C GLY A 5 12.19 -3.75 5.28
N PHE A 6 11.03 -4.28 5.69
CA PHE A 6 9.78 -3.55 5.54
C PHE A 6 9.81 -2.23 6.32
N SER A 7 10.42 -2.24 7.51
CA SER A 7 10.60 -1.03 8.31
C SER A 7 11.34 0.06 7.54
N GLU A 8 12.39 -0.31 6.79
CA GLU A 8 13.11 0.65 5.97
C GLU A 8 12.25 1.20 4.84
N LEU A 9 11.43 0.35 4.22
CA LEU A 9 10.57 0.76 3.12
C LEU A 9 9.56 1.81 3.58
N ILE A 10 8.88 1.57 4.70
CA ILE A 10 7.85 2.49 5.18
C ILE A 10 8.43 3.78 5.75
N ASN A 11 9.72 3.80 6.07
CA ASN A 11 10.41 4.99 6.52
C ASN A 11 11.20 5.69 5.41
N SER A 12 11.18 5.15 4.17
CA SER A 12 11.97 5.69 3.07
C SER A 12 11.50 7.06 2.61
N GLU A 13 10.21 7.36 2.80
CA GLU A 13 9.61 8.64 2.44
C GLU A 13 8.58 9.01 3.50
N SER A 14 8.15 10.27 3.52
CA SER A 14 7.17 10.70 4.52
C SER A 14 5.82 10.03 4.33
N LEU A 15 5.39 9.79 3.09
CA LEU A 15 4.14 9.08 2.80
C LEU A 15 4.43 7.85 1.97
N VAL A 16 4.02 6.69 2.49
CA VAL A 16 4.19 5.41 1.81
C VAL A 16 2.85 4.66 1.83
N LEU A 17 2.36 4.33 0.65
CA LEU A 17 1.17 3.52 0.48
C LEU A 17 1.58 2.09 0.14
N VAL A 18 1.12 1.14 0.93
CA VAL A 18 1.42 -0.28 0.72
C VAL A 18 0.16 -1.01 0.31
N ASP A 19 0.23 -1.70 -0.83
CA ASP A 19 -0.85 -2.54 -1.36
C ASP A 19 -0.51 -4.00 -1.10
N PHE A 20 -1.22 -4.61 -0.15
CA PHE A 20 -1.09 -6.05 0.13
C PHE A 20 -2.02 -6.80 -0.81
N PHE A 21 -1.45 -7.66 -1.63
CA PHE A 21 -2.17 -8.36 -2.68
C PHE A 21 -1.81 -9.83 -2.74
N ALA A 22 -2.53 -10.59 -3.58
CA ALA A 22 -2.17 -11.96 -3.94
C ALA A 22 -2.40 -12.14 -5.44
N GLU A 23 -1.62 -13.00 -6.04
CA GLU A 23 -1.73 -13.23 -7.48
C GLU A 23 -3.05 -13.89 -7.89
N TRP A 24 -3.63 -14.69 -6.97
CA TRP A 24 -4.93 -15.35 -7.21
C TRP A 24 -6.13 -14.42 -6.99
N CYS A 25 -5.91 -13.21 -6.53
CA CYS A 25 -6.98 -12.29 -6.13
C CYS A 25 -7.47 -11.48 -7.33
N GLY A 26 -8.72 -11.71 -7.74
CA GLY A 26 -9.34 -10.96 -8.83
C GLY A 26 -9.42 -9.47 -8.58
N PRO A 27 -10.02 -9.03 -7.44
CA PRO A 27 -10.10 -7.59 -7.12
C PRO A 27 -8.75 -6.90 -7.04
N CYS A 28 -7.70 -7.61 -6.64
CA CYS A 28 -6.35 -7.03 -6.58
C CYS A 28 -5.88 -6.54 -7.94
N LYS A 29 -6.31 -7.20 -9.01
CA LYS A 29 -5.92 -6.82 -10.37
C LYS A 29 -6.53 -5.49 -10.78
N MET A 30 -7.64 -5.11 -10.17
CA MET A 30 -8.29 -3.82 -10.42
C MET A 30 -7.50 -2.67 -9.82
N MET A 31 -6.65 -2.95 -8.85
CA MET A 31 -5.82 -1.92 -8.22
C MET A 31 -4.75 -1.37 -9.15
N LYS A 32 -4.31 -2.14 -10.13
CA LYS A 32 -3.21 -1.70 -11.00
C LYS A 32 -3.50 -0.38 -11.70
N PRO A 33 -4.60 -0.25 -12.47
CA PRO A 33 -4.90 1.04 -13.13
C PRO A 33 -5.20 2.14 -12.11
N ILE A 34 -5.80 1.80 -10.97
CA ILE A 34 -6.10 2.78 -9.93
C ILE A 34 -4.81 3.35 -9.34
N LEU A 35 -3.87 2.49 -9.01
CA LEU A 35 -2.59 2.94 -8.45
C LEU A 35 -1.73 3.67 -9.47
N GLU A 36 -1.80 3.28 -10.73
CA GLU A 36 -1.08 3.99 -11.80
C GLU A 36 -1.62 5.42 -11.94
N ASP A 37 -2.94 5.57 -11.98
CA ASP A 37 -3.57 6.89 -12.06
C ASP A 37 -3.28 7.72 -10.81
N PHE A 38 -3.40 7.11 -9.65
CA PHE A 38 -3.09 7.76 -8.38
C PHE A 38 -1.63 8.25 -8.35
N LYS A 39 -0.69 7.39 -8.74
CA LYS A 39 0.73 7.73 -8.77
C LYS A 39 1.01 8.88 -9.73
N HIS A 40 0.33 8.88 -10.87
CA HIS A 40 0.46 9.95 -11.85
C HIS A 40 0.04 11.30 -11.23
N LYS A 41 -1.01 11.29 -10.42
CA LYS A 41 -1.53 12.51 -9.80
C LYS A 41 -0.71 12.99 -8.62
N VAL A 42 -0.17 12.09 -7.80
CA VAL A 42 0.56 12.49 -6.60
C VAL A 42 2.07 12.64 -6.83
N GLY A 43 2.60 12.01 -7.89
CA GLY A 43 4.02 12.10 -8.21
C GLY A 43 4.90 11.59 -7.08
N GLU A 44 5.87 12.40 -6.69
CA GLU A 44 6.86 12.03 -5.67
C GLU A 44 6.35 12.19 -4.23
N LYS A 45 5.14 12.71 -4.05
CA LYS A 45 4.60 12.92 -2.70
C LYS A 45 4.35 11.62 -1.95
N VAL A 46 4.02 10.55 -2.68
CA VAL A 46 3.67 9.26 -2.10
C VAL A 46 4.47 8.16 -2.79
N LYS A 47 5.17 7.37 -1.99
CA LYS A 47 5.84 6.19 -2.50
C LYS A 47 4.85 5.02 -2.42
N ILE A 48 4.80 4.18 -3.46
CA ILE A 48 3.87 3.05 -3.52
C ILE A 48 4.65 1.76 -3.59
N TYR A 49 4.34 0.82 -2.69
CA TYR A 49 4.92 -0.52 -2.70
C TYR A 49 3.81 -1.55 -2.75
N LYS A 50 4.08 -2.66 -3.42
CA LYS A 50 3.17 -3.81 -3.48
C LYS A 50 3.81 -4.98 -2.76
N ILE A 51 3.06 -5.60 -1.85
CA ILE A 51 3.53 -6.73 -1.05
C ILE A 51 2.63 -7.94 -1.33
N ASP A 52 3.22 -8.98 -1.89
CA ASP A 52 2.53 -10.24 -2.12
C ASP A 52 2.45 -10.99 -0.79
N ILE A 53 1.23 -11.23 -0.28
CA ILE A 53 1.03 -11.85 1.03
C ILE A 53 1.52 -13.29 1.08
N ASP A 54 1.51 -13.99 -0.04
CA ASP A 54 1.95 -15.39 -0.09
C ASP A 54 3.48 -15.49 -0.06
N LYS A 55 4.16 -14.46 -0.51
CA LYS A 55 5.63 -14.41 -0.51
C LYS A 55 6.18 -13.66 0.70
N ASN A 56 5.34 -13.03 1.50
CA ASN A 56 5.75 -12.20 2.64
C ASN A 56 4.86 -12.46 3.83
N ASN A 57 4.79 -13.72 4.26
CA ASN A 57 3.88 -14.15 5.33
C ASN A 57 4.14 -13.44 6.64
N ALA A 58 5.39 -13.21 7.00
CA ALA A 58 5.74 -12.58 8.27
C ALA A 58 5.16 -11.15 8.35
N ILE A 59 5.33 -10.37 7.27
CA ILE A 59 4.82 -9.01 7.21
C ILE A 59 3.30 -9.01 7.22
N SER A 60 2.70 -9.91 6.45
CA SER A 60 1.24 -10.02 6.37
C SER A 60 0.63 -10.36 7.73
N ASN A 61 1.28 -11.25 8.47
CA ASN A 61 0.82 -11.61 9.82
C ASN A 61 1.03 -10.46 10.80
N GLN A 62 2.16 -9.75 10.69
CA GLN A 62 2.46 -8.61 11.55
C GLN A 62 1.38 -7.54 11.45
N TYR A 63 0.86 -7.29 10.25
CA TYR A 63 -0.18 -6.29 10.03
C TYR A 63 -1.58 -6.88 9.99
N ASN A 64 -1.69 -8.17 10.33
CA ASN A 64 -2.98 -8.85 10.43
C ASN A 64 -3.81 -8.72 9.15
N ILE A 65 -3.17 -9.00 8.01
CA ILE A 65 -3.83 -8.95 6.72
C ILE A 65 -4.70 -10.19 6.56
N GLN A 66 -6.02 -10.02 6.57
CA GLN A 66 -6.98 -11.13 6.50
C GLN A 66 -7.72 -11.19 5.16
N SER A 67 -7.63 -10.13 4.38
CA SER A 67 -8.26 -10.09 3.06
C SER A 67 -7.39 -9.28 2.12
N VAL A 68 -7.55 -9.49 0.82
CA VAL A 68 -6.81 -8.77 -0.21
C VAL A 68 -7.78 -8.22 -1.25
N PRO A 69 -7.52 -7.03 -1.80
CA PRO A 69 -6.41 -6.17 -1.44
C PRO A 69 -6.68 -5.46 -0.11
N THR A 70 -5.61 -5.17 0.62
CA THR A 70 -5.66 -4.29 1.79
C THR A 70 -4.59 -3.23 1.59
N LEU A 71 -4.97 -1.98 1.72
CA LEU A 71 -4.04 -0.86 1.60
C LEU A 71 -3.80 -0.26 2.96
N ILE A 72 -2.53 0.06 3.22
CA ILE A 72 -2.14 0.76 4.44
C ILE A 72 -1.31 1.96 4.04
N LEU A 73 -1.67 3.14 4.57
CA LEU A 73 -0.89 4.35 4.37
C LEU A 73 -0.05 4.61 5.61
N PHE A 74 1.25 4.77 5.40
CA PHE A 74 2.18 5.11 6.47
C PHE A 74 2.65 6.54 6.30
N LYS A 75 2.70 7.27 7.41
CA LYS A 75 3.29 8.61 7.46
C LYS A 75 4.41 8.58 8.47
N ASP A 76 5.61 8.89 8.00
CA ASP A 76 6.83 8.85 8.82
C ASP A 76 6.98 7.51 9.55
N GLY A 77 6.66 6.42 8.84
CA GLY A 77 6.78 5.07 9.35
C GLY A 77 5.63 4.57 10.19
N LYS A 78 4.61 5.39 10.42
CA LYS A 78 3.46 5.02 11.25
C LYS A 78 2.21 4.87 10.42
N GLN A 79 1.42 3.83 10.72
CA GLN A 79 0.15 3.62 10.05
C GLN A 79 -0.82 4.73 10.40
N VAL A 80 -1.31 5.44 9.39
CA VAL A 80 -2.29 6.51 9.58
C VAL A 80 -3.63 6.21 8.94
N TRP A 81 -3.70 5.21 8.07
CA TRP A 81 -4.94 4.80 7.41
C TRP A 81 -4.82 3.37 6.91
N ARG A 82 -5.93 2.67 6.90
CA ARG A 82 -6.00 1.29 6.42
C ARG A 82 -7.41 1.00 5.91
N GLU A 83 -7.49 0.29 4.78
CA GLU A 83 -8.78 -0.15 4.24
C GLU A 83 -8.59 -1.40 3.39
N SER A 84 -9.54 -2.32 3.51
CA SER A 84 -9.63 -3.50 2.64
C SER A 84 -10.61 -3.22 1.52
N GLY A 85 -10.34 -3.80 0.35
CA GLY A 85 -11.15 -3.60 -0.85
C GLY A 85 -10.48 -2.65 -1.83
N VAL A 86 -11.22 -2.28 -2.87
CA VAL A 86 -10.68 -1.49 -3.98
C VAL A 86 -11.22 -0.06 -3.87
N PRO A 87 -10.42 0.90 -3.39
CA PRO A 87 -10.86 2.29 -3.33
C PRO A 87 -10.78 2.93 -4.72
N THR A 88 -11.46 4.05 -4.87
CA THR A 88 -11.33 4.87 -6.08
C THR A 88 -10.10 5.77 -5.95
N VAL A 89 -9.63 6.27 -7.09
CA VAL A 89 -8.54 7.26 -7.09
C VAL A 89 -8.95 8.49 -6.26
N HIS A 90 -10.20 8.93 -6.40
CA HIS A 90 -10.71 10.08 -5.67
C HIS A 90 -10.64 9.87 -4.15
N GLN A 91 -11.01 8.67 -3.68
CA GLN A 91 -10.92 8.35 -2.26
C GLN A 91 -9.47 8.39 -1.77
N LEU A 92 -8.54 7.84 -2.55
CA LEU A 92 -7.13 7.87 -2.19
C LEU A 92 -6.59 9.30 -2.11
N LEU A 93 -6.98 10.15 -3.07
CA LEU A 93 -6.57 11.56 -3.06
C LEU A 93 -7.12 12.29 -1.83
N GLN A 94 -8.36 11.99 -1.43
CA GLN A 94 -8.94 12.59 -0.22
C GLN A 94 -8.19 12.16 1.04
N ILE A 95 -7.80 10.89 1.12
CA ILE A 95 -7.03 10.38 2.26
C ILE A 95 -5.68 11.11 2.37
N ILE A 96 -4.98 11.26 1.25
CA ILE A 96 -3.68 11.95 1.22
C ILE A 96 -3.82 13.40 1.67
N ALA A 97 -4.91 14.05 1.30
CA ALA A 97 -5.15 15.45 1.66
C ALA A 97 -5.36 15.66 3.16
N ARG A 98 -5.74 14.59 3.89
CA ARG A 98 -6.02 14.69 5.33
C ARG A 98 -4.83 14.40 6.24
N VAL A 99 -3.77 13.82 5.69
CA VAL A 99 -2.63 13.37 6.52
C VAL A 99 -1.41 14.27 6.41
#